data_994e19e22375ce373a1096383bd0c4a6
#
_entry.id   994e19e22375ce373a1096383bd0c4a6
#
_cell.length_a   1.000
_cell.length_b   1.000
_cell.length_c   1.000
_cell.angle_alpha   90.00
_cell.angle_beta   90.00
_cell.angle_gamma   90.00
#
_symmetry.space_group_name_H-M   'P 1'
#
loop_
_entity.id
_entity.type
_entity.pdbx_description
1 polymer ?
#
loop_
_entity_poly.entity_id
_entity_poly.type
_entity_poly.pdbx_seq_one_letter_code
_entity_poly.pdbx_strand_id
1 'polypeptide(L)'
;MKMIDFEHVSVAYDGENVLHDIALGIEKGQHTAILGANGSGKSTLLKLFSNDIYPRFNPKMRKEIFGKSIWDIWELKKHLGIITNDLHYQFSERAPDLNGFEVTLSGFYSSFHIYEHQEFSPLHVQKVKEVLEFLEISHLRDKRISQMSTGELRKCIIARALVHEPQAMILDEPTVGLDIKAQINFIQLVRKIARERTIILVTHHLEEVFEEIAQVVLIRQGRIYAQGDKTELLTDAHLKNVFDLPLHVGCENGRYFVQSIGD
;
A
#
# COMPACT_ATOMS: atom_id res chain seq x y z
N MET A 1 19.89 -3.02 1.94
CA MET A 1 19.36 -4.40 1.66
C MET A 1 18.05 -4.25 0.92
N LYS A 2 17.99 -4.79 -0.29
CA LYS A 2 16.75 -4.75 -1.08
C LYS A 2 15.63 -5.52 -0.37
N MET A 3 14.52 -4.88 -0.23
CA MET A 3 13.29 -5.47 0.29
C MET A 3 12.47 -6.10 -0.84
N ILE A 4 12.42 -5.44 -1.99
CA ILE A 4 11.87 -5.94 -3.24
C ILE A 4 13.01 -5.95 -4.26
N ASP A 5 13.24 -7.09 -4.90
CA ASP A 5 14.24 -7.23 -5.96
C ASP A 5 13.69 -8.10 -7.09
N PHE A 6 13.23 -7.44 -8.15
CA PHE A 6 12.65 -8.07 -9.32
C PHE A 6 13.52 -7.79 -10.54
N GLU A 7 13.81 -8.83 -11.31
CA GLU A 7 14.45 -8.74 -12.62
C GLU A 7 13.75 -9.69 -13.60
N HIS A 8 13.48 -9.20 -14.79
CA HIS A 8 12.84 -9.96 -15.87
C HIS A 8 11.50 -10.61 -15.47
N VAL A 9 10.72 -9.94 -14.62
CA VAL A 9 9.43 -10.43 -14.12
C VAL A 9 8.31 -10.02 -15.06
N SER A 10 7.56 -10.99 -15.60
CA SER A 10 6.38 -10.74 -16.44
C SER A 10 5.17 -11.48 -15.89
N VAL A 11 3.98 -10.88 -16.03
CA VAL A 11 2.70 -11.48 -15.61
C VAL A 11 1.73 -11.46 -16.77
N ALA A 12 1.00 -12.56 -16.94
CA ALA A 12 -0.07 -12.65 -17.92
C ALA A 12 -1.37 -13.15 -17.30
N TYR A 13 -2.50 -12.66 -17.81
CA TYR A 13 -3.84 -13.20 -17.59
C TYR A 13 -4.40 -13.65 -18.95
N ASP A 14 -4.96 -14.84 -18.99
CA ASP A 14 -5.55 -15.43 -20.20
C ASP A 14 -4.64 -15.37 -21.45
N GLY A 15 -3.32 -15.50 -21.21
CA GLY A 15 -2.31 -15.46 -22.27
C GLY A 15 -1.79 -14.08 -22.64
N GLU A 16 -2.45 -13.01 -22.25
CA GLU A 16 -2.02 -11.64 -22.49
C GLU A 16 -1.15 -11.10 -21.34
N ASN A 17 0.00 -10.53 -21.69
CA ASN A 17 0.87 -9.93 -20.70
C ASN A 17 0.27 -8.61 -20.20
N VAL A 18 0.18 -8.50 -18.86
CA VAL A 18 -0.22 -7.28 -18.15
C VAL A 18 0.99 -6.57 -17.54
N LEU A 19 2.00 -7.34 -17.11
CA LEU A 19 3.30 -6.79 -16.74
C LEU A 19 4.37 -7.37 -17.67
N HIS A 20 5.27 -6.50 -18.13
CA HIS A 20 6.25 -6.84 -19.15
C HIS A 20 7.65 -6.53 -18.63
N ASP A 21 8.44 -7.58 -18.39
CA ASP A 21 9.88 -7.48 -18.11
C ASP A 21 10.19 -6.46 -16.99
N ILE A 22 9.50 -6.60 -15.87
CA ILE A 22 9.66 -5.71 -14.72
C ILE A 22 11.04 -5.90 -14.11
N ALA A 23 11.78 -4.79 -14.02
CA ALA A 23 12.98 -4.65 -13.22
C ALA A 23 12.70 -3.58 -12.15
N LEU A 24 12.68 -3.97 -10.87
CA LEU A 24 12.28 -3.11 -9.75
C LEU A 24 13.09 -3.43 -8.51
N GLY A 25 13.75 -2.43 -7.95
CA GLY A 25 14.45 -2.53 -6.67
C GLY A 25 13.90 -1.55 -5.65
N ILE A 26 13.50 -2.00 -4.46
CA ILE A 26 13.11 -1.15 -3.33
C ILE A 26 13.94 -1.53 -2.12
N GLU A 27 14.63 -0.57 -1.54
CA GLU A 27 15.47 -0.77 -0.35
C GLU A 27 14.63 -0.67 0.94
N LYS A 28 15.03 -1.44 1.96
CA LYS A 28 14.47 -1.29 3.31
C LYS A 28 14.80 0.10 3.86
N GLY A 29 13.77 0.78 4.41
CA GLY A 29 13.89 2.15 4.93
C GLY A 29 13.74 3.24 3.86
N GLN A 30 13.67 2.89 2.58
CA GLN A 30 13.49 3.83 1.48
C GLN A 30 12.01 3.90 1.09
N HIS A 31 11.31 4.94 1.59
CA HIS A 31 9.91 5.13 1.23
C HIS A 31 9.79 5.42 -0.26
N THR A 32 8.90 4.69 -0.92
CA THR A 32 8.78 4.70 -2.38
C THR A 32 7.33 4.93 -2.79
N ALA A 33 7.09 5.83 -3.74
CA ALA A 33 5.80 5.97 -4.41
C ALA A 33 5.83 5.27 -5.77
N ILE A 34 4.82 4.48 -6.06
CA ILE A 34 4.58 3.86 -7.37
C ILE A 34 3.42 4.60 -8.03
N LEU A 35 3.73 5.37 -9.07
CA LEU A 35 2.80 6.25 -9.76
C LEU A 35 2.51 5.76 -11.19
N GLY A 36 1.28 5.89 -11.62
CA GLY A 36 0.86 5.57 -12.98
C GLY A 36 -0.63 5.72 -13.20
N ALA A 37 -1.04 5.86 -14.44
CA ALA A 37 -2.45 5.97 -14.81
C ALA A 37 -3.25 4.71 -14.43
N ASN A 38 -4.58 4.82 -14.43
CA ASN A 38 -5.43 3.64 -14.27
C ASN A 38 -5.17 2.66 -15.42
N GLY A 39 -5.14 1.35 -15.11
CA GLY A 39 -4.81 0.32 -16.09
C GLY A 39 -3.30 0.19 -16.41
N SER A 40 -2.41 0.95 -15.79
CA SER A 40 -0.96 0.85 -16.04
C SER A 40 -0.29 -0.41 -15.48
N GLY A 41 -1.00 -1.22 -14.66
CA GLY A 41 -0.46 -2.45 -14.06
C GLY A 41 -0.16 -2.37 -12.56
N LYS A 42 -0.45 -1.25 -11.88
CA LYS A 42 -0.18 -1.05 -10.44
C LYS A 42 -0.76 -2.17 -9.57
N SER A 43 -2.05 -2.48 -9.73
CA SER A 43 -2.72 -3.52 -8.92
C SER A 43 -2.17 -4.93 -9.21
N THR A 44 -1.72 -5.19 -10.43
CA THR A 44 -1.04 -6.45 -10.78
C THR A 44 0.34 -6.52 -10.11
N LEU A 45 1.07 -5.40 -10.07
CA LEU A 45 2.35 -5.32 -9.36
C LEU A 45 2.17 -5.53 -7.84
N LEU A 46 1.10 -4.99 -7.25
CA LEU A 46 0.76 -5.24 -5.84
C LEU A 46 0.50 -6.72 -5.55
N LYS A 47 -0.25 -7.39 -6.43
CA LYS A 47 -0.50 -8.84 -6.31
C LYS A 47 0.79 -9.68 -6.42
N LEU A 48 1.81 -9.19 -7.12
CA LEU A 48 3.14 -9.82 -7.12
C LEU A 48 3.85 -9.63 -5.77
N PHE A 49 3.71 -8.47 -5.12
CA PHE A 49 4.29 -8.22 -3.79
C PHE A 49 3.63 -9.08 -2.71
N SER A 50 2.31 -9.31 -2.81
CA SER A 50 1.56 -10.14 -1.86
C SER A 50 1.65 -11.64 -2.14
N ASN A 51 2.30 -12.07 -3.22
CA ASN A 51 2.28 -13.45 -3.74
C ASN A 51 0.86 -13.98 -4.07
N ASP A 52 -0.12 -13.09 -4.29
CA ASP A 52 -1.46 -13.49 -4.74
C ASP A 52 -1.45 -13.94 -6.21
N ILE A 53 -0.41 -13.59 -6.96
CA ILE A 53 -0.16 -14.08 -8.33
C ILE A 53 1.31 -14.44 -8.51
N TYR A 54 1.56 -15.33 -9.48
CA TYR A 54 2.90 -15.76 -9.84
C TYR A 54 3.29 -15.24 -11.23
N PRO A 55 4.57 -14.87 -11.42
CA PRO A 55 5.07 -14.47 -12.74
C PRO A 55 5.12 -15.65 -13.70
N ARG A 56 5.16 -15.35 -15.01
CA ARG A 56 5.49 -16.33 -16.04
C ARG A 56 6.92 -16.80 -15.84
N PHE A 57 7.13 -18.09 -15.99
CA PHE A 57 8.46 -18.66 -15.90
C PHE A 57 9.40 -18.06 -16.98
N ASN A 58 10.55 -17.59 -16.52
CA ASN A 58 11.66 -17.13 -17.35
C ASN A 58 12.97 -17.54 -16.65
N PRO A 59 13.89 -18.24 -17.32
CA PRO A 59 15.16 -18.67 -16.71
C PRO A 59 16.03 -17.53 -16.15
N LYS A 60 15.85 -16.31 -16.66
CA LYS A 60 16.59 -15.11 -16.21
C LYS A 60 15.85 -14.35 -15.11
N MET A 61 14.63 -14.78 -14.76
CA MET A 61 13.80 -14.08 -13.80
C MET A 61 14.37 -14.19 -12.39
N ARG A 62 14.40 -13.07 -11.69
CA ARG A 62 14.57 -13.00 -10.24
C ARG A 62 13.37 -12.29 -9.63
N LYS A 63 12.72 -12.93 -8.68
CA LYS A 63 11.67 -12.34 -7.85
C LYS A 63 11.99 -12.64 -6.41
N GLU A 64 12.46 -11.65 -5.69
CA GLU A 64 12.78 -11.76 -4.27
C GLU A 64 12.06 -10.69 -3.47
N ILE A 65 11.51 -11.10 -2.33
CA ILE A 65 10.88 -10.23 -1.33
C ILE A 65 11.59 -10.53 -0.01
N PHE A 66 12.16 -9.51 0.62
CA PHE A 66 13.02 -9.64 1.80
C PHE A 66 14.14 -10.69 1.60
N GLY A 67 14.72 -10.77 0.38
CA GLY A 67 15.80 -11.70 0.03
C GLY A 67 15.39 -13.15 -0.10
N LYS A 68 14.09 -13.46 -0.19
CA LYS A 68 13.59 -14.83 -0.41
C LYS A 68 12.76 -14.89 -1.69
N SER A 69 12.99 -15.91 -2.50
CA SER A 69 12.25 -16.15 -3.75
C SER A 69 10.92 -16.89 -3.50
N ILE A 70 10.84 -17.66 -2.42
CA ILE A 70 9.63 -18.44 -2.05
C ILE A 70 9.21 -18.03 -0.65
N TRP A 71 7.92 -17.74 -0.51
CA TRP A 71 7.29 -17.40 0.76
C TRP A 71 6.07 -18.25 1.00
N ASP A 72 5.87 -18.65 2.24
CA ASP A 72 4.54 -18.94 2.74
C ASP A 72 3.75 -17.62 2.82
N ILE A 73 2.50 -17.62 2.31
CA ILE A 73 1.68 -16.41 2.21
C ILE A 73 1.39 -15.82 3.60
N TRP A 74 1.17 -16.66 4.60
CA TRP A 74 0.90 -16.21 5.97
C TRP A 74 2.13 -15.57 6.61
N GLU A 75 3.31 -16.17 6.39
CA GLU A 75 4.56 -15.59 6.84
C GLU A 75 4.86 -14.28 6.14
N LEU A 76 4.65 -14.16 4.84
CA LEU A 76 4.85 -12.91 4.11
C LEU A 76 3.97 -11.79 4.66
N LYS A 77 2.70 -12.06 4.98
CA LYS A 77 1.76 -11.10 5.56
C LYS A 77 2.17 -10.58 6.93
N LYS A 78 3.00 -11.31 7.68
CA LYS A 78 3.58 -10.81 8.93
C LYS A 78 4.69 -9.77 8.69
N HIS A 79 5.38 -9.86 7.57
CA HIS A 79 6.45 -8.93 7.21
C HIS A 79 5.99 -7.75 6.36
N LEU A 80 4.87 -7.90 5.65
CA LEU A 80 4.35 -6.94 4.69
C LEU A 80 2.87 -6.65 4.95
N GLY A 81 2.57 -5.51 5.55
CA GLY A 81 1.20 -5.04 5.72
C GLY A 81 0.69 -4.46 4.39
N ILE A 82 -0.46 -4.93 3.91
CA ILE A 82 -1.05 -4.46 2.65
C ILE A 82 -2.45 -3.92 2.93
N ILE A 83 -2.69 -2.69 2.48
CA ILE A 83 -3.96 -1.98 2.63
C ILE A 83 -4.44 -1.57 1.25
N THR A 84 -5.57 -2.13 0.84
CA THR A 84 -6.22 -1.88 -0.45
C THR A 84 -7.63 -1.34 -0.25
N ASN A 85 -8.18 -0.68 -1.25
CA ASN A 85 -9.58 -0.28 -1.25
C ASN A 85 -10.53 -1.48 -1.24
N ASP A 86 -10.15 -2.60 -1.87
CA ASP A 86 -10.91 -3.86 -1.83
C ASP A 86 -11.07 -4.37 -0.40
N LEU A 87 -10.01 -4.29 0.41
CA LEU A 87 -10.05 -4.70 1.81
C LEU A 87 -11.04 -3.86 2.61
N HIS A 88 -11.04 -2.53 2.39
CA HIS A 88 -11.99 -1.63 3.01
C HIS A 88 -13.45 -1.99 2.64
N TYR A 89 -13.71 -2.18 1.34
CA TYR A 89 -15.03 -2.57 0.86
C TYR A 89 -15.49 -3.91 1.45
N GLN A 90 -14.62 -4.91 1.49
CA GLN A 90 -14.94 -6.22 2.05
C GLN A 90 -15.31 -6.16 3.54
N PHE A 91 -14.62 -5.34 4.34
CA PHE A 91 -15.01 -5.15 5.75
C PHE A 91 -16.35 -4.45 5.89
N SER A 92 -16.60 -3.40 5.10
CA SER A 92 -17.87 -2.67 5.14
C SER A 92 -19.07 -3.56 4.80
N GLU A 93 -18.92 -4.44 3.80
CA GLU A 93 -20.02 -5.28 3.30
C GLU A 93 -20.19 -6.58 4.06
N ARG A 94 -19.08 -7.23 4.45
CA ARG A 94 -19.12 -8.60 4.99
C ARG A 94 -19.04 -8.66 6.50
N ALA A 95 -18.56 -7.62 7.16
CA ALA A 95 -18.35 -7.62 8.59
C ALA A 95 -18.81 -6.31 9.29
N PRO A 96 -19.99 -5.75 8.95
CA PRO A 96 -20.45 -4.45 9.46
C PRO A 96 -20.66 -4.42 10.97
N ASP A 97 -20.84 -5.59 11.60
CA ASP A 97 -21.08 -5.73 13.04
C ASP A 97 -19.81 -5.77 13.89
N LEU A 98 -18.63 -6.02 13.26
CA LEU A 98 -17.38 -5.99 13.99
C LEU A 98 -17.09 -4.57 14.51
N ASN A 99 -16.48 -4.50 15.70
CA ASN A 99 -15.96 -3.25 16.24
C ASN A 99 -14.47 -3.05 15.89
N GLY A 100 -13.93 -1.87 16.19
CA GLY A 100 -12.54 -1.53 15.87
C GLY A 100 -11.52 -2.46 16.52
N PHE A 101 -11.80 -2.97 17.72
CA PHE A 101 -10.95 -3.96 18.39
C PHE A 101 -10.94 -5.29 17.62
N GLU A 102 -12.10 -5.78 17.23
CA GLU A 102 -12.25 -7.05 16.50
C GLU A 102 -11.65 -6.98 15.09
N VAL A 103 -11.84 -5.87 14.38
CA VAL A 103 -11.15 -5.62 13.09
C VAL A 103 -9.65 -5.72 13.26
N THR A 104 -9.09 -5.06 14.29
CA THR A 104 -7.65 -5.09 14.57
C THR A 104 -7.18 -6.48 14.95
N LEU A 105 -7.91 -7.17 15.83
CA LEU A 105 -7.61 -8.52 16.30
C LEU A 105 -7.62 -9.55 15.17
N SER A 106 -8.55 -9.42 14.20
CA SER A 106 -8.65 -10.31 13.04
C SER A 106 -7.38 -10.33 12.18
N GLY A 107 -6.51 -9.33 12.35
CA GLY A 107 -5.21 -9.24 11.67
C GLY A 107 -4.31 -10.44 11.95
N PHE A 108 -4.32 -10.98 13.17
CA PHE A 108 -3.48 -12.13 13.55
C PHE A 108 -3.74 -13.38 12.70
N TYR A 109 -4.96 -13.57 12.23
CA TYR A 109 -5.35 -14.67 11.36
C TYR A 109 -5.63 -14.26 9.92
N SER A 110 -5.42 -12.98 9.58
CA SER A 110 -5.77 -12.41 8.27
C SER A 110 -7.22 -12.72 7.84
N SER A 111 -8.13 -12.86 8.80
CA SER A 111 -9.55 -13.21 8.62
C SER A 111 -10.41 -11.95 8.52
N PHE A 112 -11.65 -12.08 8.01
CA PHE A 112 -12.64 -10.99 8.01
C PHE A 112 -13.56 -11.03 9.24
N HIS A 113 -13.58 -12.16 9.97
CA HIS A 113 -14.37 -12.34 11.17
C HIS A 113 -13.51 -12.94 12.27
N ILE A 114 -14.00 -12.85 13.49
CA ILE A 114 -13.48 -13.61 14.62
C ILE A 114 -14.27 -14.93 14.65
N TYR A 115 -13.57 -16.06 14.50
CA TYR A 115 -14.17 -17.39 14.47
C TYR A 115 -13.87 -18.13 15.78
N GLU A 116 -14.79 -19.02 16.21
CA GLU A 116 -14.69 -19.79 17.47
C GLU A 116 -13.41 -20.63 17.59
N HIS A 117 -12.87 -21.10 16.44
CA HIS A 117 -11.65 -21.89 16.41
C HIS A 117 -10.36 -21.07 16.51
N GLN A 118 -10.45 -19.73 16.52
CA GLN A 118 -9.30 -18.84 16.64
C GLN A 118 -8.99 -18.60 18.11
N GLU A 119 -7.77 -18.93 18.50
CA GLU A 119 -7.30 -18.73 19.87
C GLU A 119 -6.50 -17.43 19.99
N PHE A 120 -6.98 -16.51 20.80
CA PHE A 120 -6.29 -15.25 21.09
C PHE A 120 -5.71 -15.25 22.49
N SER A 121 -4.40 -15.20 22.55
CA SER A 121 -3.69 -15.09 23.81
C SER A 121 -3.84 -13.68 24.44
N PRO A 122 -3.58 -13.52 25.75
CA PRO A 122 -3.52 -12.19 26.38
C PRO A 122 -2.54 -11.24 25.69
N LEU A 123 -1.47 -11.76 25.08
CA LEU A 123 -0.50 -10.96 24.31
C LEU A 123 -1.12 -10.38 23.03
N HIS A 124 -1.95 -11.15 22.34
CA HIS A 124 -2.69 -10.63 21.16
C HIS A 124 -3.60 -9.47 21.56
N VAL A 125 -4.36 -9.64 22.66
CA VAL A 125 -5.25 -8.60 23.20
C VAL A 125 -4.47 -7.34 23.60
N GLN A 126 -3.32 -7.53 24.26
CA GLN A 126 -2.45 -6.42 24.65
C GLN A 126 -1.91 -5.69 23.41
N LYS A 127 -1.44 -6.44 22.40
CA LYS A 127 -0.91 -5.86 21.15
C LYS A 127 -1.95 -5.02 20.41
N VAL A 128 -3.20 -5.48 20.36
CA VAL A 128 -4.30 -4.68 19.77
C VAL A 128 -4.45 -3.35 20.49
N LYS A 129 -4.44 -3.33 21.83
CA LYS A 129 -4.54 -2.08 22.61
C LYS A 129 -3.39 -1.13 22.29
N GLU A 130 -2.16 -1.63 22.27
CA GLU A 130 -0.95 -0.85 21.95
C GLU A 130 -1.03 -0.23 20.55
N VAL A 131 -1.49 -1.00 19.57
CA VAL A 131 -1.63 -0.50 18.19
C VAL A 131 -2.73 0.56 18.09
N LEU A 132 -3.88 0.36 18.74
CA LEU A 132 -4.96 1.35 18.77
C LEU A 132 -4.52 2.65 19.46
N GLU A 133 -3.74 2.55 20.52
CA GLU A 133 -3.15 3.70 21.23
C GLU A 133 -2.09 4.39 20.36
N PHE A 134 -1.17 3.64 19.75
CA PHE A 134 -0.17 4.17 18.82
C PHE A 134 -0.80 4.99 17.70
N LEU A 135 -1.92 4.51 17.13
CA LEU A 135 -2.64 5.21 16.06
C LEU A 135 -3.61 6.29 16.56
N GLU A 136 -3.73 6.47 17.88
CA GLU A 136 -4.64 7.44 18.53
C GLU A 136 -6.12 7.19 18.17
N ILE A 137 -6.49 5.91 18.03
CA ILE A 137 -7.85 5.47 17.68
C ILE A 137 -8.51 4.60 18.75
N SER A 138 -8.04 4.64 20.00
CA SER A 138 -8.61 3.87 21.10
C SER A 138 -10.12 4.12 21.30
N HIS A 139 -10.61 5.30 20.89
CA HIS A 139 -12.04 5.65 20.90
C HIS A 139 -12.88 4.84 19.90
N LEU A 140 -12.25 4.21 18.91
CA LEU A 140 -12.92 3.32 17.93
C LEU A 140 -13.02 1.88 18.40
N ARG A 141 -12.41 1.54 19.54
CA ARG A 141 -12.30 0.19 20.06
C ARG A 141 -13.64 -0.56 20.02
N ASP A 142 -14.68 0.05 20.59
CA ASP A 142 -16.00 -0.56 20.77
C ASP A 142 -17.03 -0.05 19.73
N LYS A 143 -16.60 0.80 18.79
CA LYS A 143 -17.44 1.34 17.72
C LYS A 143 -17.56 0.31 16.60
N ARG A 144 -18.79 0.01 16.18
CA ARG A 144 -19.06 -0.94 15.07
C ARG A 144 -18.72 -0.32 13.72
N ILE A 145 -18.28 -1.13 12.76
CA ILE A 145 -17.98 -0.72 11.38
C ILE A 145 -19.16 0.03 10.76
N SER A 146 -20.40 -0.46 10.95
CA SER A 146 -21.62 0.15 10.44
C SER A 146 -21.86 1.58 10.96
N GLN A 147 -21.15 2.00 12.00
CA GLN A 147 -21.24 3.34 12.60
C GLN A 147 -19.98 4.19 12.28
N MET A 148 -18.97 3.61 11.64
CA MET A 148 -17.72 4.30 11.33
C MET A 148 -17.83 5.09 10.04
N SER A 149 -17.16 6.24 10.00
CA SER A 149 -16.83 6.89 8.74
C SER A 149 -15.81 6.07 7.94
N THR A 150 -15.71 6.31 6.64
CA THR A 150 -14.69 5.70 5.75
C THR A 150 -13.28 5.86 6.32
N GLY A 151 -12.95 7.06 6.83
CA GLY A 151 -11.63 7.33 7.42
C GLY A 151 -11.39 6.58 8.73
N GLU A 152 -12.40 6.40 9.57
CA GLU A 152 -12.28 5.64 10.82
C GLU A 152 -12.05 4.15 10.55
N LEU A 153 -12.83 3.55 9.66
CA LEU A 153 -12.63 2.15 9.26
C LEU A 153 -11.24 1.95 8.64
N ARG A 154 -10.79 2.87 7.78
CA ARG A 154 -9.46 2.80 7.17
C ARG A 154 -8.34 2.80 8.21
N LYS A 155 -8.47 3.58 9.28
CA LYS A 155 -7.53 3.55 10.41
C LYS A 155 -7.54 2.20 11.15
N CYS A 156 -8.72 1.59 11.34
CA CYS A 156 -8.82 0.26 11.92
C CYS A 156 -8.18 -0.82 11.03
N ILE A 157 -8.29 -0.70 9.70
CA ILE A 157 -7.60 -1.58 8.75
C ILE A 157 -6.08 -1.41 8.79
N ILE A 158 -5.59 -0.17 8.99
CA ILE A 158 -4.16 0.05 9.27
C ILE A 158 -3.76 -0.64 10.57
N ALA A 159 -4.54 -0.47 11.64
CA ALA A 159 -4.27 -1.12 12.92
C ALA A 159 -4.19 -2.65 12.77
N ARG A 160 -5.13 -3.22 12.00
CA ARG A 160 -5.15 -4.65 11.65
C ARG A 160 -3.86 -5.11 10.98
N ALA A 161 -3.29 -4.32 10.07
CA ALA A 161 -2.04 -4.64 9.39
C ALA A 161 -0.82 -4.52 10.33
N LEU A 162 -0.89 -3.68 11.36
CA LEU A 162 0.22 -3.39 12.27
C LEU A 162 0.38 -4.40 13.41
N VAL A 163 -0.59 -5.28 13.69
CA VAL A 163 -0.51 -6.23 14.82
C VAL A 163 0.67 -7.21 14.72
N HIS A 164 1.16 -7.48 13.50
CA HIS A 164 2.34 -8.31 13.24
C HIS A 164 3.66 -7.53 13.21
N GLU A 165 3.63 -6.21 13.44
CA GLU A 165 4.82 -5.34 13.35
C GLU A 165 5.56 -5.48 12.00
N PRO A 166 4.86 -5.34 10.86
CA PRO A 166 5.47 -5.55 9.56
C PRO A 166 6.66 -4.62 9.32
N GLN A 167 7.65 -5.10 8.58
CA GLN A 167 8.82 -4.31 8.20
C GLN A 167 8.49 -3.23 7.16
N ALA A 168 7.44 -3.47 6.38
CA ALA A 168 6.96 -2.53 5.37
C ALA A 168 5.44 -2.54 5.26
N MET A 169 4.89 -1.43 4.81
CA MET A 169 3.47 -1.27 4.52
C MET A 169 3.27 -0.81 3.08
N ILE A 170 2.37 -1.47 2.38
CA ILE A 170 1.90 -1.07 1.06
C ILE A 170 0.52 -0.44 1.22
N LEU A 171 0.36 0.75 0.68
CA LEU A 171 -0.87 1.53 0.70
C LEU A 171 -1.32 1.75 -0.74
N ASP A 172 -2.45 1.16 -1.12
CA ASP A 172 -3.01 1.28 -2.47
C ASP A 172 -4.14 2.33 -2.47
N GLU A 173 -3.85 3.46 -3.11
CA GLU A 173 -4.76 4.62 -3.22
C GLU A 173 -5.41 4.99 -1.87
N PRO A 174 -4.61 5.26 -0.84
CA PRO A 174 -5.09 5.23 0.53
C PRO A 174 -6.02 6.38 0.91
N THR A 175 -6.15 7.43 0.10
CA THR A 175 -7.04 8.58 0.42
C THR A 175 -8.30 8.64 -0.42
N VAL A 176 -8.50 7.68 -1.35
CA VAL A 176 -9.71 7.63 -2.18
C VAL A 176 -10.98 7.55 -1.31
N GLY A 177 -11.95 8.41 -1.61
CA GLY A 177 -13.22 8.49 -0.87
C GLY A 177 -13.15 9.20 0.49
N LEU A 178 -12.03 9.82 0.84
CA LEU A 178 -11.88 10.67 2.02
C LEU A 178 -12.10 12.14 1.68
N ASP A 179 -12.73 12.89 2.57
CA ASP A 179 -12.74 14.35 2.49
C ASP A 179 -11.34 14.93 2.76
N ILE A 180 -11.15 16.21 2.44
CA ILE A 180 -9.83 16.88 2.54
C ILE A 180 -9.23 16.76 3.96
N LYS A 181 -10.05 16.96 5.01
CA LYS A 181 -9.59 16.86 6.39
C LYS A 181 -9.14 15.43 6.74
N ALA A 182 -9.93 14.43 6.31
CA ALA A 182 -9.60 13.03 6.52
C ALA A 182 -8.35 12.61 5.73
N GLN A 183 -8.16 13.10 4.50
CA GLN A 183 -6.94 12.89 3.70
C GLN A 183 -5.71 13.42 4.42
N ILE A 184 -5.74 14.67 4.88
CA ILE A 184 -4.61 15.29 5.59
C ILE A 184 -4.27 14.48 6.85
N ASN A 185 -5.27 14.16 7.68
CA ASN A 185 -5.08 13.37 8.89
C ASN A 185 -4.55 11.97 8.59
N PHE A 186 -4.99 11.35 7.49
CA PHE A 186 -4.53 10.04 7.07
C PHE A 186 -3.05 10.06 6.65
N ILE A 187 -2.64 11.05 5.85
CA ILE A 187 -1.23 11.22 5.46
C ILE A 187 -0.35 11.48 6.70
N GLN A 188 -0.81 12.27 7.67
CA GLN A 188 -0.08 12.47 8.93
C GLN A 188 0.09 11.16 9.71
N LEU A 189 -0.93 10.30 9.71
CA LEU A 189 -0.85 8.97 10.32
C LEU A 189 0.17 8.09 9.59
N VAL A 190 0.16 8.08 8.26
CA VAL A 190 1.13 7.34 7.45
C VAL A 190 2.55 7.84 7.71
N ARG A 191 2.77 9.14 7.80
CA ARG A 191 4.06 9.75 8.15
C ARG A 191 4.55 9.31 9.55
N LYS A 192 3.64 9.16 10.52
CA LYS A 192 3.97 8.61 11.85
C LYS A 192 4.47 7.16 11.73
N ILE A 193 3.80 6.33 10.93
CA ILE A 193 4.19 4.94 10.68
C ILE A 193 5.52 4.86 9.91
N ALA A 194 5.75 5.77 8.98
CA ALA A 194 6.96 5.85 8.17
C ALA A 194 8.25 6.02 8.99
N ARG A 195 8.17 6.55 10.22
CA ARG A 195 9.33 6.67 11.12
C ARG A 195 9.92 5.34 11.53
N GLU A 196 9.13 4.27 11.50
CA GLU A 196 9.54 2.95 11.98
C GLU A 196 9.49 1.88 10.89
N ARG A 197 8.75 2.10 9.81
CA ARG A 197 8.45 1.10 8.78
C ARG A 197 8.61 1.68 7.39
N THR A 198 9.08 0.87 6.46
CA THR A 198 9.14 1.27 5.05
C THR A 198 7.73 1.42 4.48
N ILE A 199 7.44 2.52 3.80
CA ILE A 199 6.17 2.75 3.12
C ILE A 199 6.36 2.60 1.61
N ILE A 200 5.51 1.80 0.99
CA ILE A 200 5.31 1.74 -0.45
C ILE A 200 3.91 2.29 -0.71
N LEU A 201 3.85 3.48 -1.27
CA LEU A 201 2.62 4.14 -1.65
C LEU A 201 2.33 3.84 -3.12
N VAL A 202 1.17 3.32 -3.44
CA VAL A 202 0.71 3.10 -4.81
C VAL A 202 -0.44 4.03 -5.07
N THR A 203 -0.30 4.93 -6.05
CA THR A 203 -1.30 5.96 -6.29
C THR A 203 -1.23 6.52 -7.71
N HIS A 204 -2.26 7.24 -8.11
CA HIS A 204 -2.26 8.12 -9.28
C HIS A 204 -2.40 9.60 -8.88
N HIS A 205 -2.42 9.91 -7.55
CA HIS A 205 -2.54 11.25 -6.99
C HIS A 205 -1.17 11.76 -6.50
N LEU A 206 -0.69 12.87 -7.05
CA LEU A 206 0.58 13.46 -6.65
C LEU A 206 0.54 14.00 -5.22
N GLU A 207 -0.62 14.46 -4.78
CA GLU A 207 -0.86 15.03 -3.45
C GLU A 207 -0.69 14.02 -2.31
N GLU A 208 -0.75 12.72 -2.63
CA GLU A 208 -0.48 11.66 -1.66
C GLU A 208 1.02 11.42 -1.43
N VAL A 209 1.90 11.94 -2.32
CA VAL A 209 3.36 11.81 -2.20
C VAL A 209 3.86 12.75 -1.12
N PHE A 210 3.99 12.24 0.10
CA PHE A 210 4.42 13.04 1.24
C PHE A 210 5.95 13.22 1.28
N GLU A 211 6.41 14.12 2.17
CA GLU A 211 7.79 14.61 2.21
C GLU A 211 8.83 13.49 2.35
N GLU A 212 8.58 12.51 3.21
CA GLU A 212 9.51 11.42 3.52
C GLU A 212 9.67 10.39 2.39
N ILE A 213 8.80 10.40 1.38
CA ILE A 213 8.99 9.61 0.17
C ILE A 213 10.18 10.20 -0.60
N ALA A 214 11.23 9.43 -0.76
CA ALA A 214 12.43 9.82 -1.48
C ALA A 214 12.46 9.25 -2.91
N GLN A 215 11.90 8.06 -3.11
CA GLN A 215 11.95 7.36 -4.39
C GLN A 215 10.58 7.31 -5.06
N VAL A 216 10.63 7.37 -6.38
CA VAL A 216 9.46 7.22 -7.24
C VAL A 216 9.72 6.13 -8.28
N VAL A 217 8.71 5.32 -8.50
CA VAL A 217 8.62 4.36 -9.60
C VAL A 217 7.46 4.79 -10.48
N LEU A 218 7.74 5.10 -11.71
CA LEU A 218 6.73 5.43 -12.71
C LEU A 218 6.42 4.18 -13.53
N ILE A 219 5.14 3.78 -13.55
CA ILE A 219 4.68 2.63 -14.32
C ILE A 219 3.73 3.08 -15.44
N ARG A 220 3.99 2.58 -16.65
CA ARG A 220 3.19 2.84 -17.85
C ARG A 220 3.04 1.58 -18.66
N GLN A 221 1.80 1.24 -19.06
CA GLN A 221 1.49 0.10 -19.95
C GLN A 221 2.19 -1.20 -19.51
N GLY A 222 2.13 -1.51 -18.21
CA GLY A 222 2.71 -2.73 -17.65
C GLY A 222 4.24 -2.78 -17.60
N ARG A 223 4.94 -1.64 -17.76
CA ARG A 223 6.39 -1.53 -17.70
C ARG A 223 6.82 -0.49 -16.68
N ILE A 224 7.97 -0.68 -16.05
CA ILE A 224 8.62 0.40 -15.31
C ILE A 224 9.14 1.40 -16.34
N TYR A 225 8.53 2.59 -16.38
CA TYR A 225 8.95 3.68 -17.25
C TYR A 225 10.22 4.34 -16.73
N ALA A 226 10.28 4.60 -15.41
CA ALA A 226 11.46 5.14 -14.74
C ALA A 226 11.41 4.81 -13.25
N GLN A 227 12.58 4.72 -12.61
CA GLN A 227 12.74 4.61 -11.16
C GLN A 227 13.91 5.50 -10.72
N GLY A 228 13.72 6.31 -9.67
CA GLY A 228 14.76 7.22 -9.18
C GLY A 228 14.25 8.19 -8.13
N ASP A 229 15.01 9.25 -7.89
CA ASP A 229 14.66 10.31 -6.94
C ASP A 229 13.35 11.02 -7.34
N LYS A 230 12.53 11.33 -6.34
CA LYS A 230 11.23 11.97 -6.60
C LYS A 230 11.37 13.35 -7.27
N THR A 231 12.43 14.10 -6.96
CA THR A 231 12.63 15.43 -7.53
C THR A 231 13.04 15.39 -9.00
N GLU A 232 13.67 14.29 -9.42
CA GLU A 232 14.06 14.06 -10.80
C GLU A 232 12.89 13.55 -11.65
N LEU A 233 12.01 12.74 -11.04
CA LEU A 233 10.96 12.05 -11.78
C LEU A 233 9.59 12.75 -11.74
N LEU A 234 9.28 13.53 -10.70
CA LEU A 234 8.01 14.26 -10.62
C LEU A 234 8.09 15.58 -11.37
N THR A 235 8.25 15.50 -12.69
CA THR A 235 8.36 16.63 -13.62
C THR A 235 7.30 16.55 -14.71
N ASP A 236 6.97 17.69 -15.32
CA ASP A 236 6.04 17.78 -16.44
C ASP A 236 6.36 16.76 -17.54
N ALA A 237 7.65 16.64 -17.90
CA ALA A 237 8.11 15.77 -18.99
C ALA A 237 7.82 14.29 -18.71
N HIS A 238 8.11 13.81 -17.50
CA HIS A 238 7.87 12.43 -17.12
C HIS A 238 6.37 12.15 -16.94
N LEU A 239 5.67 13.03 -16.21
CA LEU A 239 4.26 12.78 -15.88
C LEU A 239 3.35 12.94 -17.10
N LYS A 240 3.65 13.82 -18.06
CA LYS A 240 3.00 13.85 -19.38
C LYS A 240 3.04 12.48 -20.06
N ASN A 241 4.20 11.83 -20.05
CA ASN A 241 4.35 10.51 -20.68
C ASN A 241 3.61 9.41 -19.92
N VAL A 242 3.60 9.48 -18.57
CA VAL A 242 3.00 8.44 -17.71
C VAL A 242 1.47 8.51 -17.73
N PHE A 243 0.91 9.73 -17.75
CA PHE A 243 -0.52 9.95 -17.69
C PHE A 243 -1.16 10.22 -19.06
N ASP A 244 -0.36 10.29 -20.14
CA ASP A 244 -0.82 10.64 -21.50
C ASP A 244 -1.61 11.96 -21.54
N LEU A 245 -1.20 12.92 -20.68
CA LEU A 245 -1.87 14.21 -20.50
C LEU A 245 -0.83 15.32 -20.33
N PRO A 246 -0.90 16.44 -21.10
CA PRO A 246 -0.05 17.58 -20.87
C PRO A 246 -0.44 18.23 -19.53
N LEU A 247 0.39 18.07 -18.52
CA LEU A 247 0.16 18.63 -17.20
C LEU A 247 1.39 19.38 -16.71
N HIS A 248 1.16 20.38 -15.89
CA HIS A 248 2.19 21.11 -15.16
C HIS A 248 2.16 20.70 -13.69
N VAL A 249 3.33 20.37 -13.16
CA VAL A 249 3.52 19.92 -11.79
C VAL A 249 3.99 21.08 -10.94
N GLY A 250 3.25 21.41 -9.91
CA GLY A 250 3.66 22.30 -8.85
C GLY A 250 4.32 21.54 -7.70
N CYS A 251 5.27 22.19 -7.02
CA CYS A 251 5.82 21.69 -5.77
C CYS A 251 5.90 22.83 -4.77
N GLU A 252 5.21 22.71 -3.65
CA GLU A 252 5.26 23.69 -2.58
C GLU A 252 5.51 22.99 -1.25
N ASN A 253 6.55 23.42 -0.53
CA ASN A 253 6.96 22.80 0.73
C ASN A 253 7.14 21.26 0.66
N GLY A 254 7.69 20.75 -0.47
CA GLY A 254 7.91 19.32 -0.70
C GLY A 254 6.66 18.52 -1.05
N ARG A 255 5.51 19.18 -1.22
CA ARG A 255 4.26 18.58 -1.68
C ARG A 255 4.07 18.84 -3.17
N TYR A 256 3.81 17.78 -3.91
CA TYR A 256 3.57 17.82 -5.34
C TYR A 256 2.06 17.85 -5.64
N PHE A 257 1.68 18.58 -6.66
CA PHE A 257 0.30 18.68 -7.11
C PHE A 257 0.23 19.02 -8.60
N VAL A 258 -0.90 18.73 -9.22
CA VAL A 258 -1.16 19.20 -10.59
C VAL A 258 -1.55 20.67 -10.53
N GLN A 259 -0.71 21.54 -11.07
CA GLN A 259 -0.93 22.99 -11.08
C GLN A 259 -1.89 23.40 -12.19
N SER A 260 -1.74 22.85 -13.38
CA SER A 260 -2.59 23.08 -14.54
C SER A 260 -2.50 21.93 -15.54
N ILE A 261 -3.47 21.86 -16.42
CA ILE A 261 -3.43 20.99 -17.61
C ILE A 261 -3.09 21.90 -18.79
N GLY A 262 -2.06 21.53 -19.55
CA GLY A 262 -1.68 22.24 -20.77
C GLY A 262 -2.70 22.02 -21.89
N ASP A 263 -2.68 22.92 -22.87
CA ASP A 263 -3.48 22.81 -24.09
C ASP A 263 -2.96 21.71 -25.03
#